data_84fc0edc01fac54ab94d32daf948ab37
#
_entry.id   84fc0edc01fac54ab94d32daf948ab37
#
_cell.length_a   1.000
_cell.length_b   1.000
_cell.length_c   1.000
_cell.angle_alpha   90.00
_cell.angle_beta   90.00
_cell.angle_gamma   90.00
#
_symmetry.space_group_name_H-M   'P 1'
#
loop_
_entity.id
_entity.type
_entity.pdbx_description
1 polymer ?
#
loop_
_entity_poly.entity_id
_entity_poly.type
_entity_poly.pdbx_seq_one_letter_code
_entity_poly.pdbx_strand_id
1 'polypeptide(L)'
;MACSFPRAELTLLSYVLEANDAALATRLKGVTKNRDRAAIVAEAIHGSQPLTLPAWRDKAALLRMQTLLRKPSEKLQDIQSHAAIAFRRLYRQRNLVLHGGKTNAIALRACLRTAAPLVGAGMDRLAHGWNVDKMRPLEVAARARIAIATASAQTSACCVDLLS
;
A
#
# COMPACT_ATOMS: atom_id res chain seq x y z
N MET A 1 6.72 -12.40 3.24
CA MET A 1 5.45 -11.67 3.24
C MET A 1 5.51 -10.66 2.11
N ALA A 2 4.61 -10.76 1.12
CA ALA A 2 4.50 -9.73 0.09
C ALA A 2 3.96 -8.46 0.74
N CYS A 3 4.71 -7.36 0.65
CA CYS A 3 4.15 -6.04 0.93
C CYS A 3 3.16 -5.71 -0.20
N SER A 4 1.92 -6.17 -0.08
CA SER A 4 0.88 -5.63 -0.94
C SER A 4 0.58 -4.21 -0.45
N PHE A 5 0.56 -3.28 -1.38
CA PHE A 5 0.19 -1.91 -1.05
C PHE A 5 -1.27 -1.91 -0.60
N PRO A 6 -1.61 -1.30 0.54
CA PRO A 6 -2.95 -1.38 1.12
C PRO A 6 -4.06 -0.99 0.16
N ARG A 7 -3.85 0.03 -0.69
CA ARG A 7 -4.82 0.42 -1.72
C ARG A 7 -5.06 -0.69 -2.75
N ALA A 8 -4.00 -1.35 -3.23
CA ALA A 8 -4.13 -2.45 -4.16
C ALA A 8 -4.89 -3.62 -3.52
N GLU A 9 -4.65 -3.89 -2.24
CA GLU A 9 -5.35 -4.92 -1.47
C GLU A 9 -6.84 -4.60 -1.29
N LEU A 10 -7.18 -3.34 -0.93
CA LEU A 10 -8.57 -2.88 -0.87
C LEU A 10 -9.27 -2.95 -2.24
N THR A 11 -8.56 -2.59 -3.31
CA THR A 11 -9.07 -2.70 -4.67
C THR A 11 -9.35 -4.16 -5.04
N LEU A 12 -8.43 -5.08 -4.76
CA LEU A 12 -8.64 -6.51 -5.01
C LEU A 12 -9.82 -7.05 -4.20
N LEU A 13 -9.91 -6.71 -2.91
CA LEU A 13 -11.05 -7.06 -2.07
C LEU A 13 -12.37 -6.54 -2.65
N SER A 14 -12.37 -5.36 -3.29
CA SER A 14 -13.60 -4.81 -3.87
C SER A 14 -14.19 -5.68 -4.98
N TYR A 15 -13.35 -6.29 -5.81
CA TYR A 15 -13.82 -7.21 -6.85
C TYR A 15 -14.36 -8.53 -6.27
N VAL A 16 -13.71 -9.04 -5.23
CA VAL A 16 -14.20 -10.24 -4.53
C VAL A 16 -15.53 -9.96 -3.83
N LEU A 17 -15.66 -8.82 -3.16
CA LEU A 17 -16.88 -8.43 -2.45
C LEU A 17 -18.01 -8.10 -3.42
N GLU A 18 -17.76 -7.48 -4.57
CA GLU A 18 -18.77 -7.26 -5.60
C GLU A 18 -19.38 -8.58 -6.09
N ALA A 19 -18.59 -9.63 -6.15
CA ALA A 19 -19.07 -10.96 -6.60
C ALA A 19 -19.77 -11.77 -5.50
N ASN A 20 -19.55 -11.49 -4.21
CA ASN A 20 -19.95 -12.36 -3.10
C ASN A 20 -20.81 -11.67 -2.03
N ASP A 21 -20.91 -10.34 -2.05
CA ASP A 21 -21.64 -9.55 -1.05
C ASP A 21 -22.68 -8.66 -1.75
N ALA A 22 -23.95 -8.98 -1.60
CA ALA A 22 -25.06 -8.31 -2.31
C ALA A 22 -25.17 -6.82 -1.96
N ALA A 23 -24.88 -6.45 -0.71
CA ALA A 23 -24.94 -5.04 -0.27
C ALA A 23 -23.82 -4.22 -0.91
N LEU A 24 -22.61 -4.77 -0.94
CA LEU A 24 -21.47 -4.10 -1.58
C LEU A 24 -21.53 -4.18 -3.10
N ALA A 25 -22.07 -5.24 -3.68
CA ALA A 25 -22.30 -5.34 -5.12
C ALA A 25 -23.12 -4.15 -5.65
N THR A 26 -24.17 -3.78 -4.94
CA THR A 26 -24.99 -2.61 -5.31
C THR A 26 -24.20 -1.30 -5.24
N ARG A 27 -23.36 -1.10 -4.21
CA ARG A 27 -22.54 0.10 -4.04
C ARG A 27 -21.39 0.18 -5.03
N LEU A 28 -20.81 -0.96 -5.43
CA LEU A 28 -19.67 -1.05 -6.34
C LEU A 28 -20.08 -1.05 -7.81
N LYS A 29 -21.34 -1.30 -8.09
CA LYS A 29 -21.88 -1.33 -9.46
C LYS A 29 -21.64 0.01 -10.17
N GLY A 30 -20.96 -0.06 -11.32
CA GLY A 30 -20.66 1.12 -12.14
C GLY A 30 -19.47 1.97 -11.65
N VAL A 31 -18.86 1.61 -10.53
CA VAL A 31 -17.65 2.29 -10.04
C VAL A 31 -16.42 1.73 -10.75
N THR A 32 -15.85 2.53 -11.66
CA THR A 32 -14.71 2.11 -12.52
C THR A 32 -13.35 2.46 -11.93
N LYS A 33 -13.27 3.53 -11.12
CA LYS A 33 -12.00 3.98 -10.56
C LYS A 33 -11.60 3.15 -9.35
N ASN A 34 -10.41 2.58 -9.37
CA ASN A 34 -9.86 1.77 -8.28
C ASN A 34 -9.81 2.50 -6.93
N ARG A 35 -9.58 3.83 -6.95
CA ARG A 35 -9.60 4.66 -5.75
C ARG A 35 -10.98 4.66 -5.09
N ASP A 36 -12.02 4.87 -5.86
CA ASP A 36 -13.38 4.98 -5.36
C ASP A 36 -13.88 3.60 -4.88
N ARG A 37 -13.49 2.53 -5.58
CA ARG A 37 -13.74 1.15 -5.16
C ARG A 37 -13.08 0.85 -3.81
N ALA A 38 -11.81 1.21 -3.66
CA ALA A 38 -11.07 1.02 -2.41
C ALA A 38 -11.68 1.83 -1.25
N ALA A 39 -12.17 3.06 -1.52
CA ALA A 39 -12.84 3.89 -0.53
C ALA A 39 -14.13 3.26 -0.01
N ILE A 40 -14.97 2.72 -0.90
CA ILE A 40 -16.22 2.03 -0.53
C ILE A 40 -15.93 0.83 0.39
N VAL A 41 -14.89 0.04 0.10
CA VAL A 41 -14.51 -1.10 0.93
C VAL A 41 -13.95 -0.63 2.28
N ALA A 42 -13.12 0.42 2.29
CA ALA A 42 -12.59 0.98 3.52
C ALA A 42 -13.69 1.49 4.45
N GLU A 43 -14.71 2.15 3.90
CA GLU A 43 -15.90 2.58 4.66
C GLU A 43 -16.68 1.40 5.25
N ALA A 44 -16.90 0.34 4.45
CA ALA A 44 -17.60 -0.85 4.92
C ALA A 44 -16.83 -1.55 6.06
N ILE A 45 -15.50 -1.62 5.95
CA ILE A 45 -14.64 -2.15 7.01
C ILE A 45 -14.71 -1.28 8.27
N HIS A 46 -14.67 0.06 8.12
CA HIS A 46 -14.74 1.00 9.24
C HIS A 46 -16.09 0.92 9.94
N GLY A 47 -17.17 0.78 9.19
CA GLY A 47 -18.52 0.59 9.69
C GLY A 47 -18.77 -0.78 10.33
N SER A 48 -17.76 -1.65 10.43
CA SER A 48 -17.84 -3.00 11.00
C SER A 48 -18.95 -3.85 10.34
N GLN A 49 -19.24 -3.63 9.06
CA GLN A 49 -20.22 -4.43 8.33
C GLN A 49 -19.73 -5.87 8.19
N PRO A 50 -20.59 -6.87 8.36
CA PRO A 50 -20.25 -8.25 8.08
C PRO A 50 -19.99 -8.41 6.57
N LEU A 51 -18.78 -8.80 6.19
CA LEU A 51 -18.36 -8.93 4.80
C LEU A 51 -18.25 -10.41 4.44
N THR A 52 -18.91 -10.80 3.35
CA THR A 52 -18.93 -12.19 2.88
C THR A 52 -17.74 -12.44 1.95
N LEU A 53 -16.77 -13.23 2.42
CA LEU A 53 -15.57 -13.59 1.68
C LEU A 53 -15.41 -15.12 1.61
N PRO A 54 -15.33 -15.72 0.42
CA PRO A 54 -15.27 -17.17 0.26
C PRO A 54 -13.91 -17.76 0.63
N ALA A 55 -12.81 -17.11 0.22
CA ALA A 55 -11.48 -17.68 0.37
C ALA A 55 -10.77 -17.20 1.65
N TRP A 56 -9.98 -18.09 2.25
CA TRP A 56 -9.19 -17.77 3.44
C TRP A 56 -8.17 -16.64 3.20
N ARG A 57 -7.66 -16.52 1.97
CA ARG A 57 -6.74 -15.43 1.57
C ARG A 57 -7.40 -14.07 1.66
N ASP A 58 -8.65 -13.98 1.23
CA ASP A 58 -9.41 -12.73 1.23
C ASP A 58 -9.79 -12.35 2.67
N LYS A 59 -10.13 -13.33 3.51
CA LYS A 59 -10.33 -13.12 4.96
C LYS A 59 -9.06 -12.61 5.64
N ALA A 60 -7.90 -13.16 5.29
CA ALA A 60 -6.61 -12.69 5.81
C ALA A 60 -6.28 -11.26 5.32
N ALA A 61 -6.60 -10.92 4.07
CA ALA A 61 -6.49 -9.57 3.54
C ALA A 61 -7.41 -8.60 4.29
N LEU A 62 -8.65 -8.98 4.50
CA LEU A 62 -9.61 -8.19 5.28
C LEU A 62 -9.08 -7.91 6.69
N LEU A 63 -8.57 -8.90 7.41
CA LEU A 63 -8.00 -8.72 8.75
C LEU A 63 -6.82 -7.73 8.76
N ARG A 64 -5.94 -7.79 7.76
CA ARG A 64 -4.86 -6.81 7.61
C ARG A 64 -5.39 -5.41 7.41
N MET A 65 -6.39 -5.24 6.55
CA MET A 65 -7.00 -3.94 6.27
C MET A 65 -7.78 -3.41 7.49
N GLN A 66 -8.49 -4.26 8.21
CA GLN A 66 -9.12 -3.88 9.48
C GLN A 66 -8.09 -3.38 10.51
N THR A 67 -6.96 -4.07 10.63
CA THR A 67 -5.88 -3.68 11.53
C THR A 67 -5.27 -2.34 11.12
N LEU A 68 -5.03 -2.15 9.82
CA LEU A 68 -4.52 -0.88 9.27
C LEU A 68 -5.48 0.28 9.54
N LEU A 69 -6.77 0.10 9.25
CA LEU A 69 -7.77 1.18 9.38
C LEU A 69 -8.08 1.52 10.84
N ARG A 70 -7.91 0.58 11.78
CA ARG A 70 -8.06 0.85 13.24
C ARG A 70 -6.91 1.65 13.82
N LYS A 71 -5.68 1.42 13.32
CA LYS A 71 -4.45 2.05 13.83
C LYS A 71 -3.55 2.50 12.68
N PRO A 72 -4.01 3.45 11.85
CA PRO A 72 -3.32 3.80 10.61
C PRO A 72 -1.91 4.34 10.85
N SER A 73 -1.71 5.22 11.82
CA SER A 73 -0.41 5.82 12.14
C SER A 73 0.63 4.76 12.53
N GLU A 74 0.28 3.87 13.46
CA GLU A 74 1.17 2.79 13.91
C GLU A 74 1.56 1.89 12.74
N LYS A 75 0.58 1.47 11.94
CA LYS A 75 0.82 0.56 10.81
C LYS A 75 1.56 1.21 9.65
N LEU A 76 1.34 2.48 9.39
CA LEU A 76 2.11 3.22 8.38
C LEU A 76 3.57 3.42 8.81
N GLN A 77 3.83 3.66 10.10
CA GLN A 77 5.19 3.71 10.65
C GLN A 77 5.90 2.35 10.56
N ASP A 78 5.19 1.24 10.85
CA ASP A 78 5.72 -0.10 10.66
C ASP A 78 6.12 -0.34 9.19
N ILE A 79 5.24 0.01 8.23
CA ILE A 79 5.51 -0.11 6.79
C ILE A 79 6.72 0.75 6.40
N GLN A 80 6.79 1.99 6.87
CA GLN A 80 7.92 2.89 6.61
C GLN A 80 9.23 2.29 7.13
N SER A 81 9.23 1.73 8.34
CA SER A 81 10.39 1.09 8.95
C SER A 81 10.86 -0.12 8.13
N HIS A 82 9.93 -0.98 7.70
CA HIS A 82 10.25 -2.13 6.84
C HIS A 82 10.79 -1.71 5.48
N ALA A 83 10.22 -0.67 4.86
CA ALA A 83 10.73 -0.11 3.62
C ALA A 83 12.16 0.44 3.80
N ALA A 84 12.42 1.18 4.86
CA ALA A 84 13.75 1.70 5.17
C ALA A 84 14.79 0.59 5.36
N ILE A 85 14.41 -0.52 6.02
CA ILE A 85 15.28 -1.70 6.16
C ILE A 85 15.55 -2.34 4.79
N ALA A 86 14.53 -2.47 3.93
CA ALA A 86 14.69 -3.01 2.58
C ALA A 86 15.67 -2.17 1.75
N PHE A 87 15.54 -0.84 1.77
CA PHE A 87 16.47 0.07 1.08
C PHE A 87 17.88 0.04 1.63
N ARG A 88 18.08 -0.04 2.97
CA ARG A 88 19.40 -0.21 3.58
C ARG A 88 20.07 -1.52 3.14
N ARG A 89 19.30 -2.61 3.05
CA ARG A 89 19.80 -3.90 2.54
C ARG A 89 20.19 -3.81 1.07
N LEU A 90 19.36 -3.16 0.24
CA LEU A 90 19.67 -2.92 -1.17
C LEU A 90 20.95 -2.10 -1.33
N TYR A 91 21.11 -1.00 -0.59
CA TYR A 91 22.30 -0.18 -0.61
C TYR A 91 23.56 -0.96 -0.20
N ARG A 92 23.47 -1.80 0.83
CA ARG A 92 24.57 -2.69 1.23
C ARG A 92 24.93 -3.68 0.11
N GLN A 93 23.95 -4.30 -0.54
CA GLN A 93 24.21 -5.21 -1.65
C GLN A 93 24.82 -4.49 -2.85
N ARG A 94 24.34 -3.30 -3.18
CA ARG A 94 24.94 -2.46 -4.22
C ARG A 94 26.42 -2.20 -3.94
N ASN A 95 26.78 -1.86 -2.71
CA ASN A 95 28.17 -1.60 -2.34
C ASN A 95 29.04 -2.87 -2.42
N LEU A 96 28.52 -4.03 -2.02
CA LEU A 96 29.22 -5.32 -2.16
C LEU A 96 29.46 -5.70 -3.63
N VAL A 97 28.52 -5.40 -4.52
CA VAL A 97 28.69 -5.63 -5.97
C VAL A 97 29.72 -4.66 -6.55
N LEU A 98 29.59 -3.37 -6.26
CA LEU A 98 30.46 -2.35 -6.87
C LEU A 98 31.91 -2.40 -6.35
N HIS A 99 32.10 -2.67 -5.08
CA HIS A 99 33.43 -2.66 -4.46
C HIS A 99 34.03 -4.05 -4.22
N GLY A 100 33.18 -5.08 -4.16
CA GLY A 100 33.62 -6.46 -3.89
C GLY A 100 33.48 -7.41 -5.09
N GLY A 101 32.95 -6.98 -6.22
CA GLY A 101 32.77 -7.80 -7.44
C GLY A 101 31.88 -9.04 -7.27
N LYS A 102 31.18 -9.18 -6.12
CA LYS A 102 30.40 -10.37 -5.78
C LYS A 102 28.97 -10.24 -6.32
N THR A 103 28.73 -10.81 -7.50
CA THR A 103 27.40 -10.77 -8.15
C THR A 103 26.50 -11.96 -7.83
N ASN A 104 27.04 -13.07 -7.30
CA ASN A 104 26.30 -14.34 -7.11
C ASN A 104 25.72 -14.54 -5.71
N ALA A 105 25.50 -13.48 -4.94
CA ALA A 105 24.98 -13.60 -3.61
C ALA A 105 23.46 -13.91 -3.63
N ILE A 106 23.04 -14.98 -2.94
CA ILE A 106 21.62 -15.30 -2.68
C ILE A 106 20.90 -14.10 -2.07
N ALA A 107 21.59 -13.36 -1.22
CA ALA A 107 21.11 -12.11 -0.60
C ALA A 107 20.75 -11.02 -1.62
N LEU A 108 21.44 -10.94 -2.76
CA LEU A 108 21.14 -9.97 -3.82
C LEU A 108 19.77 -10.24 -4.44
N ARG A 109 19.47 -11.51 -4.78
CA ARG A 109 18.17 -11.89 -5.33
C ARG A 109 17.02 -11.62 -4.35
N ALA A 110 17.23 -11.92 -3.06
CA ALA A 110 16.23 -11.67 -2.02
C ALA A 110 15.98 -10.15 -1.84
N CYS A 111 17.06 -9.35 -1.84
CA CYS A 111 16.95 -7.89 -1.79
C CYS A 111 16.21 -7.31 -3.00
N LEU A 112 16.50 -7.78 -4.21
CA LEU A 112 15.85 -7.32 -5.43
C LEU A 112 14.36 -7.67 -5.44
N ARG A 113 13.96 -8.87 -5.02
CA ARG A 113 12.55 -9.26 -4.91
C ARG A 113 11.75 -8.35 -3.98
N THR A 114 12.38 -7.86 -2.91
CA THR A 114 11.72 -6.97 -1.95
C THR A 114 11.78 -5.52 -2.39
N ALA A 115 12.93 -5.07 -2.90
CA ALA A 115 13.15 -3.67 -3.21
C ALA A 115 12.57 -3.25 -4.57
N ALA A 116 12.56 -4.12 -5.58
CA ALA A 116 12.09 -3.75 -6.91
C ALA A 116 10.64 -3.22 -6.95
N PRO A 117 9.65 -3.88 -6.30
CA PRO A 117 8.30 -3.32 -6.23
C PRO A 117 8.23 -1.98 -5.50
N LEU A 118 9.03 -1.80 -4.43
CA LEU A 118 9.08 -0.54 -3.68
C LEU A 118 9.69 0.59 -4.50
N VAL A 119 10.78 0.30 -5.23
CA VAL A 119 11.42 1.27 -6.13
C VAL A 119 10.48 1.64 -7.27
N GLY A 120 9.83 0.65 -7.90
CA GLY A 120 8.86 0.89 -8.97
C GLY A 120 7.75 1.82 -8.51
N ALA A 121 7.07 1.49 -7.42
CA ALA A 121 6.00 2.32 -6.88
C ALA A 121 6.48 3.73 -6.47
N GLY A 122 7.69 3.84 -5.92
CA GLY A 122 8.29 5.14 -5.59
C GLY A 122 8.57 5.98 -6.83
N MET A 123 9.09 5.38 -7.89
CA MET A 123 9.35 6.06 -9.17
C MET A 123 8.06 6.49 -9.85
N ASP A 124 7.03 5.62 -9.86
CA ASP A 124 5.71 5.96 -10.41
C ASP A 124 5.09 7.16 -9.67
N ARG A 125 5.22 7.18 -8.33
CA ARG A 125 4.72 8.30 -7.53
C ARG A 125 5.48 9.60 -7.80
N LEU A 126 6.79 9.53 -7.94
CA LEU A 126 7.62 10.70 -8.29
C LEU A 126 7.31 11.20 -9.71
N ALA A 127 7.17 10.29 -10.66
CA ALA A 127 6.80 10.63 -12.04
C ALA A 127 5.41 11.27 -12.11
N HIS A 128 4.43 10.73 -11.39
CA HIS A 128 3.10 11.32 -11.28
C HIS A 128 3.16 12.71 -10.65
N GLY A 129 3.82 12.84 -9.50
CA GLY A 129 3.99 14.12 -8.81
C GLY A 129 4.62 15.19 -9.70
N TRP A 130 5.63 14.83 -10.49
CA TRP A 130 6.27 15.74 -11.42
C TRP A 130 5.39 16.09 -12.63
N ASN A 131 4.82 15.08 -13.29
CA ASN A 131 4.11 15.28 -14.55
C ASN A 131 2.70 15.87 -14.35
N VAL A 132 1.99 15.44 -13.32
CA VAL A 132 0.58 15.82 -13.08
C VAL A 132 0.49 16.93 -12.06
N ASP A 133 1.05 16.73 -10.87
CA ASP A 133 0.92 17.65 -9.73
C ASP A 133 1.93 18.82 -9.79
N LYS A 134 2.90 18.78 -10.73
CA LYS A 134 4.00 19.76 -10.87
C LYS A 134 4.85 19.92 -9.61
N MET A 135 4.93 18.89 -8.79
CA MET A 135 5.68 18.87 -7.53
C MET A 135 7.09 18.32 -7.71
N ARG A 136 8.03 18.88 -6.97
CA ARG A 136 9.40 18.36 -6.90
C ARG A 136 9.46 17.11 -6.00
N PRO A 137 10.42 16.20 -6.18
CA PRO A 137 10.54 14.98 -5.39
C PRO A 137 10.55 15.22 -3.87
N LEU A 138 11.21 16.27 -3.38
CA LEU A 138 11.23 16.61 -1.97
C LEU A 138 9.87 17.11 -1.45
N GLU A 139 9.08 17.77 -2.29
CA GLU A 139 7.74 18.21 -1.94
C GLU A 139 6.79 17.02 -1.83
N VAL A 140 6.90 16.04 -2.73
CA VAL A 140 6.17 14.76 -2.64
C VAL A 140 6.50 14.06 -1.32
N ALA A 141 7.79 13.99 -0.96
CA ALA A 141 8.23 13.37 0.29
C ALA A 141 7.74 14.13 1.54
N ALA A 142 7.76 15.46 1.51
CA ALA A 142 7.27 16.30 2.60
C ALA A 142 5.76 16.13 2.81
N ARG A 143 4.97 16.16 1.73
CA ARG A 143 3.53 15.88 1.78
C ARG A 143 3.24 14.51 2.36
N ALA A 144 3.94 13.46 1.93
CA ALA A 144 3.76 12.12 2.45
C ALA A 144 4.04 12.05 3.97
N ARG A 145 5.07 12.74 4.46
CA ARG A 145 5.36 12.81 5.91
C ARG A 145 4.25 13.50 6.70
N ILE A 146 3.76 14.64 6.22
CA ILE A 146 2.65 15.36 6.86
C ILE A 146 1.41 14.47 6.88
N ALA A 147 1.10 13.84 5.75
CA ALA A 147 -0.06 12.98 5.61
C ALA A 147 0.00 11.77 6.56
N ILE A 148 1.16 11.12 6.72
CA ILE A 148 1.36 10.03 7.70
C ILE A 148 1.19 10.54 9.13
N ALA A 149 1.74 11.72 9.46
CA ALA A 149 1.63 12.31 10.80
C ALA A 149 0.18 12.69 11.16
N THR A 150 -0.61 13.13 10.18
CA THR A 150 -2.01 13.52 10.37
C THR A 150 -3.00 12.35 10.28
N ALA A 151 -2.59 11.20 9.77
CA ALA A 151 -3.44 10.01 9.60
C ALA A 151 -4.00 9.46 10.92
N SER A 152 -3.42 9.81 12.06
CA SER A 152 -3.87 9.35 13.39
C SER A 152 -5.21 9.94 13.83
N ALA A 153 -5.71 10.99 13.17
CA ALA A 153 -6.86 11.77 13.63
C ALA A 153 -8.09 11.67 12.71
N GLN A 154 -8.04 10.94 11.58
CA GLN A 154 -9.03 11.12 10.51
C GLN A 154 -9.66 9.83 9.99
N THR A 155 -10.86 10.03 9.41
CA THR A 155 -11.76 9.02 8.79
C THR A 155 -11.09 8.11 7.77
N SER A 156 -11.70 6.95 7.55
CA SER A 156 -11.31 5.89 6.60
C SER A 156 -10.98 6.38 5.18
N ALA A 157 -11.66 7.42 4.70
CA ALA A 157 -11.41 8.02 3.38
C ALA A 157 -9.99 8.61 3.28
N CYS A 158 -9.48 9.23 4.33
CA CYS A 158 -8.13 9.78 4.38
C CYS A 158 -7.05 8.71 4.26
N CYS A 159 -7.27 7.52 4.83
CA CYS A 159 -6.32 6.42 4.69
C CYS A 159 -6.19 5.94 3.23
N VAL A 160 -7.27 5.94 2.46
CA VAL A 160 -7.22 5.56 1.03
C VAL A 160 -6.43 6.58 0.22
N ASP A 161 -6.52 7.86 0.54
CA ASP A 161 -5.77 8.93 -0.13
C ASP A 161 -4.28 8.91 0.21
N LEU A 162 -3.92 8.49 1.42
CA LEU A 162 -2.53 8.29 1.82
C LEU A 162 -1.85 7.11 1.12
N LEU A 163 -2.66 6.18 0.64
CA LEU A 163 -2.23 4.95 -0.01
C LEU A 163 -2.21 5.08 -1.54
N SER A 164 -2.49 6.28 -2.05
CA SER A 164 -2.52 6.60 -3.49
C SER A 164 -1.17 7.07 -4.04
#